data_c59a4781bebe1bc3f27c5d15fea9cd03
#
_entry.id   c59a4781bebe1bc3f27c5d15fea9cd03
#
_cell.length_a   1.000
_cell.length_b   1.000
_cell.length_c   1.000
_cell.angle_alpha   90.00
_cell.angle_beta   90.00
_cell.angle_gamma   90.00
#
_symmetry.space_group_name_H-M   'P 1'
#
loop_
_entity.id
_entity.type
_entity.pdbx_description
1 polymer ?
#
loop_
_entity_poly.entity_id
_entity_poly.type
_entity_poly.pdbx_seq_one_letter_code
_entity_poly.pdbx_strand_id
1 'polypeptide(L)'
;MEAGAELVARARLICGEQHVITAPAALSVFRSDGLRREGPLPLAAILPGGAPEVTSVVAACVATGMPYAVRGAGTSDRGGALPVADGVLIVLTRMRRMVAASAADDEITVEPGVPPAALGQAVQAARWFEGPDPPIGTVGGHIAETPGITNVGGLDVVQPDGRFVRLRARDPGYDLIGAFPGSRGRAGIAVAITLRALPPG
;
A
#
# COMPACT_ATOMS: atom_id res chain seq x y z
N MET A 1 -17.12 4.11 20.60
CA MET A 1 -16.22 3.22 21.38
C MET A 1 -16.43 1.75 21.03
N GLU A 2 -17.66 1.29 20.94
CA GLU A 2 -17.99 -0.13 20.65
C GLU A 2 -17.49 -0.60 19.28
N ALA A 3 -17.77 0.16 18.21
CA ALA A 3 -17.31 -0.17 16.83
C ALA A 3 -15.79 -0.27 16.71
N GLY A 4 -15.05 0.60 17.41
CA GLY A 4 -13.58 0.53 17.40
C GLY A 4 -13.03 -0.72 18.11
N ALA A 5 -13.61 -1.08 19.24
CA ALA A 5 -13.23 -2.31 19.95
C ALA A 5 -13.58 -3.56 19.15
N GLU A 6 -14.74 -3.59 18.48
CA GLU A 6 -15.14 -4.67 17.58
C GLU A 6 -14.18 -4.81 16.41
N LEU A 7 -13.82 -3.70 15.73
CA LEU A 7 -12.87 -3.72 14.63
C LEU A 7 -11.51 -4.25 15.07
N VAL A 8 -10.99 -3.79 16.22
CA VAL A 8 -9.70 -4.26 16.75
C VAL A 8 -9.74 -5.76 17.04
N ALA A 9 -10.83 -6.26 17.63
CA ALA A 9 -10.99 -7.69 17.89
C ALA A 9 -11.00 -8.51 16.57
N ARG A 10 -11.75 -8.06 15.56
CA ARG A 10 -11.76 -8.68 14.22
C ARG A 10 -10.39 -8.65 13.56
N ALA A 11 -9.69 -7.50 13.61
CA ALA A 11 -8.36 -7.36 13.04
C ALA A 11 -7.34 -8.32 13.66
N ARG A 12 -7.42 -8.58 14.97
CA ARG A 12 -6.59 -9.56 15.67
C ARG A 12 -6.86 -10.98 15.21
N LEU A 13 -8.11 -11.33 14.95
CA LEU A 13 -8.46 -12.64 14.38
C LEU A 13 -7.97 -12.80 12.94
N ILE A 14 -7.97 -11.71 12.15
CA ILE A 14 -7.54 -11.72 10.74
C ILE A 14 -6.02 -11.76 10.63
N CYS A 15 -5.32 -10.86 11.30
CA CYS A 15 -3.87 -10.63 11.12
C CYS A 15 -2.99 -11.31 12.19
N GLY A 16 -3.60 -11.77 13.29
CA GLY A 16 -2.88 -12.18 14.50
C GLY A 16 -2.66 -11.03 15.48
N GLU A 17 -2.68 -11.34 16.78
CA GLU A 17 -2.60 -10.37 17.88
C GLU A 17 -1.35 -9.48 17.78
N GLN A 18 -0.20 -10.08 17.47
CA GLN A 18 1.10 -9.41 17.36
C GLN A 18 1.18 -8.41 16.20
N HIS A 19 0.21 -8.40 15.30
CA HIS A 19 0.16 -7.53 14.13
C HIS A 19 -0.92 -6.43 14.23
N VAL A 20 -1.51 -6.28 15.43
CA VAL A 20 -2.48 -5.22 15.72
C VAL A 20 -2.00 -4.42 16.93
N ILE A 21 -1.43 -3.26 16.66
CA ILE A 21 -0.83 -2.38 17.65
C ILE A 21 -1.92 -1.43 18.16
N THR A 22 -2.14 -1.40 19.48
CA THR A 22 -3.12 -0.52 20.13
C THR A 22 -2.51 0.31 21.25
N ALA A 23 -1.30 -0.03 21.72
CA ALA A 23 -0.63 0.71 22.78
C ALA A 23 -0.27 2.14 22.33
N PRO A 24 -0.72 3.20 23.03
CA PRO A 24 -0.51 4.59 22.60
C PRO A 24 0.96 4.96 22.37
N ALA A 25 1.86 4.47 23.21
CA ALA A 25 3.30 4.70 23.06
C ALA A 25 3.85 4.09 21.75
N ALA A 26 3.38 2.90 21.34
CA ALA A 26 3.76 2.27 20.08
C ALA A 26 3.07 2.92 18.86
N LEU A 27 1.86 3.43 19.03
CA LEU A 27 1.13 4.14 17.98
C LEU A 27 1.74 5.51 17.65
N SER A 28 2.47 6.13 18.58
CA SER A 28 3.08 7.45 18.37
C SER A 28 4.02 7.50 17.16
N VAL A 29 4.70 6.39 16.83
CA VAL A 29 5.62 6.30 15.67
C VAL A 29 4.89 6.40 14.32
N PHE A 30 3.58 6.16 14.30
CA PHE A 30 2.76 6.21 13.10
C PHE A 30 2.11 7.58 12.86
N ARG A 31 2.21 8.52 13.80
CA ARG A 31 1.56 9.83 13.71
C ARG A 31 2.19 10.77 12.70
N SER A 32 3.46 10.59 12.37
CA SER A 32 4.20 11.52 11.52
C SER A 32 4.47 10.96 10.13
N ASP A 33 4.63 11.85 9.16
CA ASP A 33 5.10 11.58 7.81
C ASP A 33 6.59 11.94 7.60
N GLY A 34 7.07 11.89 6.34
CA GLY A 34 8.45 12.19 5.97
C GLY A 34 8.87 13.64 6.25
N LEU A 35 7.95 14.60 6.31
CA LEU A 35 8.19 16.00 6.70
C LEU A 35 7.90 16.26 8.19
N ARG A 36 7.73 15.21 9.00
CA ARG A 36 7.39 15.30 10.43
C ARG A 36 6.08 16.05 10.71
N ARG A 37 5.17 16.11 9.73
CA ARG A 37 3.80 16.55 10.02
C ARG A 37 3.15 15.48 10.87
N GLU A 38 2.37 15.92 11.87
CA GLU A 38 1.70 15.02 12.79
C GLU A 38 0.21 14.94 12.48
N GLY A 39 -0.30 13.71 12.41
CA GLY A 39 -1.72 13.40 12.41
C GLY A 39 -2.25 13.04 13.82
N PRO A 40 -3.53 12.72 13.93
CA PRO A 40 -4.11 12.20 15.15
C PRO A 40 -3.48 10.86 15.53
N LEU A 41 -3.64 10.45 16.79
CA LEU A 41 -3.30 9.08 17.20
C LEU A 41 -4.37 8.13 16.64
N PRO A 42 -4.02 7.10 15.85
CA PRO A 42 -5.01 6.15 15.38
C PRO A 42 -5.49 5.24 16.51
N LEU A 43 -6.69 4.66 16.39
CA LEU A 43 -7.19 3.65 17.33
C LEU A 43 -6.35 2.38 17.33
N ALA A 44 -5.86 2.00 16.16
CA ALA A 44 -4.94 0.88 15.97
C ALA A 44 -4.10 1.06 14.70
N ALA A 45 -2.91 0.45 14.69
CA ALA A 45 -2.16 0.18 13.48
C ALA A 45 -2.25 -1.33 13.19
N ILE A 46 -2.83 -1.68 12.05
CA ILE A 46 -3.08 -3.06 11.62
C ILE A 46 -2.07 -3.38 10.51
N LEU A 47 -1.30 -4.45 10.68
CA LEU A 47 -0.24 -4.83 9.77
C LEU A 47 -0.59 -6.14 9.03
N PRO A 48 -1.38 -6.11 7.95
CA PRO A 48 -1.70 -7.30 7.18
C PRO A 48 -0.46 -7.90 6.50
N GLY A 49 -0.44 -9.23 6.36
CA GLY A 49 0.66 -9.98 5.75
C GLY A 49 0.41 -10.37 4.29
N GLY A 50 -0.77 -10.06 3.74
CA GLY A 50 -1.12 -10.39 2.36
C GLY A 50 -2.49 -9.88 1.92
N ALA A 51 -2.80 -10.04 0.64
CA ALA A 51 -4.04 -9.57 0.03
C ALA A 51 -5.33 -10.07 0.74
N PRO A 52 -5.44 -11.34 1.17
CA PRO A 52 -6.63 -11.80 1.88
C PRO A 52 -6.86 -11.07 3.21
N GLU A 53 -5.77 -10.81 3.97
CA GLU A 53 -5.87 -10.06 5.22
C GLU A 53 -6.27 -8.60 4.97
N VAL A 54 -5.71 -7.93 3.94
CA VAL A 54 -6.10 -6.57 3.55
C VAL A 54 -7.59 -6.52 3.19
N THR A 55 -8.06 -7.45 2.36
CA THR A 55 -9.48 -7.54 1.97
C THR A 55 -10.38 -7.68 3.20
N SER A 56 -10.04 -8.59 4.11
CA SER A 56 -10.83 -8.83 5.32
C SER A 56 -10.82 -7.64 6.29
N VAL A 57 -9.67 -6.95 6.44
CA VAL A 57 -9.56 -5.75 7.28
C VAL A 57 -10.39 -4.60 6.69
N VAL A 58 -10.30 -4.36 5.38
CA VAL A 58 -11.12 -3.32 4.72
C VAL A 58 -12.60 -3.63 4.86
N ALA A 59 -13.01 -4.89 4.62
CA ALA A 59 -14.40 -5.31 4.82
C ALA A 59 -14.87 -5.11 6.27
N ALA A 60 -14.01 -5.37 7.26
CA ALA A 60 -14.32 -5.09 8.66
C ALA A 60 -14.46 -3.59 8.94
N CYS A 61 -13.62 -2.73 8.36
CA CYS A 61 -13.75 -1.27 8.44
C CYS A 61 -15.09 -0.81 7.85
N VAL A 62 -15.47 -1.30 6.67
CA VAL A 62 -16.76 -0.99 6.03
C VAL A 62 -17.92 -1.44 6.91
N ALA A 63 -17.89 -2.67 7.42
CA ALA A 63 -18.98 -3.23 8.24
C ALA A 63 -19.18 -2.47 9.56
N THR A 64 -18.11 -1.91 10.14
CA THR A 64 -18.15 -1.14 11.40
C THR A 64 -18.29 0.36 11.18
N GLY A 65 -18.28 0.85 9.92
CA GLY A 65 -18.27 2.27 9.59
C GLY A 65 -17.00 3.00 10.03
N MET A 66 -15.91 2.27 10.29
CA MET A 66 -14.66 2.86 10.79
C MET A 66 -13.81 3.42 9.66
N PRO A 67 -13.40 4.69 9.72
CA PRO A 67 -12.48 5.26 8.75
C PRO A 67 -11.09 4.62 8.87
N TYR A 68 -10.37 4.57 7.75
CA TYR A 68 -9.00 4.08 7.73
C TYR A 68 -8.11 4.92 6.82
N ALA A 69 -6.83 4.94 7.13
CA ALA A 69 -5.78 5.40 6.22
C ALA A 69 -4.83 4.25 5.91
N VAL A 70 -4.13 4.35 4.78
CA VAL A 70 -3.17 3.34 4.33
C VAL A 70 -1.76 3.91 4.40
N ARG A 71 -0.82 3.12 4.90
CA ARG A 71 0.56 3.53 5.08
C ARG A 71 1.54 2.48 4.55
N GLY A 72 2.49 2.93 3.75
CA GLY A 72 3.73 2.19 3.47
C GLY A 72 4.78 2.47 4.55
N ALA A 73 5.97 2.90 4.17
CA ALA A 73 7.04 3.27 5.11
C ALA A 73 6.81 4.61 5.85
N GLY A 74 5.82 5.40 5.44
CA GLY A 74 5.54 6.70 6.06
C GLY A 74 6.48 7.83 5.66
N THR A 75 7.21 7.66 4.56
CA THR A 75 8.16 8.63 4.02
C THR A 75 7.52 9.71 3.14
N SER A 76 6.20 9.67 2.95
CA SER A 76 5.46 10.66 2.16
C SER A 76 5.72 12.09 2.66
N ASP A 77 5.88 13.00 1.73
CA ASP A 77 5.97 14.45 1.97
C ASP A 77 4.62 15.17 1.71
N ARG A 78 3.56 14.42 1.39
CA ARG A 78 2.26 14.93 0.96
C ARG A 78 1.11 14.62 1.92
N GLY A 79 1.40 13.98 3.06
CA GLY A 79 0.41 13.66 4.10
C GLY A 79 -0.41 12.40 3.84
N GLY A 80 -0.19 11.67 2.74
CA GLY A 80 -0.95 10.47 2.41
C GLY A 80 -0.76 9.32 3.41
N ALA A 81 0.31 9.35 4.19
CA ALA A 81 0.62 8.34 5.20
C ALA A 81 0.14 8.69 6.61
N LEU A 82 -0.52 9.85 6.80
CA LEU A 82 -0.99 10.27 8.12
C LEU A 82 -2.28 9.54 8.51
N PRO A 83 -2.43 9.19 9.80
CA PRO A 83 -3.67 8.63 10.31
C PRO A 83 -4.86 9.58 10.13
N VAL A 84 -6.07 9.01 10.08
CA VAL A 84 -7.33 9.75 10.13
C VAL A 84 -7.87 9.77 11.56
N ALA A 85 -8.61 10.84 11.91
CA ALA A 85 -9.23 10.96 13.21
C ALA A 85 -10.24 9.82 13.42
N ASP A 86 -10.27 9.28 14.65
CA ASP A 86 -11.17 8.21 15.07
C ASP A 86 -11.13 6.94 14.18
N GLY A 87 -10.01 6.76 13.44
CA GLY A 87 -9.83 5.67 12.52
C GLY A 87 -8.66 4.76 12.83
N VAL A 88 -8.44 3.79 11.97
CA VAL A 88 -7.31 2.86 12.04
C VAL A 88 -6.32 3.12 10.90
N LEU A 89 -5.10 2.65 11.09
CA LEU A 89 -4.05 2.71 10.07
C LEU A 89 -3.75 1.28 9.56
N ILE A 90 -3.89 1.07 8.26
CA ILE A 90 -3.51 -0.18 7.60
C ILE A 90 -2.07 0.00 7.09
N VAL A 91 -1.12 -0.74 7.69
CA VAL A 91 0.31 -0.59 7.43
C VAL A 91 0.81 -1.77 6.60
N LEU A 92 1.23 -1.52 5.36
CA LEU A 92 1.54 -2.56 4.38
C LEU A 92 2.99 -3.06 4.41
N THR A 93 3.77 -2.65 5.40
CA THR A 93 5.22 -2.95 5.46
C THR A 93 5.56 -4.42 5.69
N ARG A 94 4.61 -5.29 6.06
CA ARG A 94 4.80 -6.75 6.10
C ARG A 94 4.74 -7.38 4.70
N MET A 95 4.07 -6.77 3.75
CA MET A 95 3.87 -7.28 2.40
C MET A 95 5.09 -6.96 1.53
N ARG A 96 6.13 -7.81 1.59
CA ARG A 96 7.45 -7.56 0.99
C ARG A 96 7.91 -8.61 -0.02
N ARG A 97 7.00 -9.44 -0.50
CA ARG A 97 7.38 -10.51 -1.43
C ARG A 97 7.59 -9.97 -2.85
N MET A 98 8.62 -10.47 -3.51
CA MET A 98 8.71 -10.47 -4.96
C MET A 98 7.85 -11.64 -5.46
N VAL A 99 6.74 -11.33 -6.11
CA VAL A 99 5.71 -12.33 -6.47
C VAL A 99 6.10 -13.06 -7.75
N ALA A 100 6.59 -12.32 -8.75
CA ALA A 100 7.06 -12.85 -10.02
C ALA A 100 8.07 -11.90 -10.66
N ALA A 101 8.97 -12.43 -11.47
CA ALA A 101 9.86 -11.67 -12.34
C ALA A 101 9.97 -12.39 -13.68
N SER A 102 9.79 -11.67 -14.77
CA SER A 102 9.96 -12.17 -16.14
C SER A 102 10.99 -11.31 -16.86
N ALA A 103 12.17 -11.87 -17.06
CA ALA A 103 13.20 -11.21 -17.84
C ALA A 103 12.84 -11.16 -19.35
N ALA A 104 11.98 -12.06 -19.84
CA ALA A 104 11.54 -12.08 -21.22
C ALA A 104 10.53 -10.97 -21.53
N ASP A 105 9.74 -10.56 -20.52
CA ASP A 105 8.71 -9.53 -20.68
C ASP A 105 9.13 -8.19 -20.07
N ASP A 106 10.33 -8.12 -19.48
CA ASP A 106 10.82 -6.97 -18.73
C ASP A 106 9.80 -6.51 -17.63
N GLU A 107 9.15 -7.48 -16.98
CA GLU A 107 8.15 -7.23 -15.96
C GLU A 107 8.55 -7.81 -14.59
N ILE A 108 8.19 -7.10 -13.53
CA ILE A 108 8.31 -7.58 -12.15
C ILE A 108 6.99 -7.32 -11.40
N THR A 109 6.51 -8.34 -10.69
CA THR A 109 5.34 -8.20 -9.82
C THR A 109 5.76 -8.29 -8.36
N VAL A 110 5.41 -7.29 -7.57
CA VAL A 110 5.81 -7.16 -6.18
C VAL A 110 4.65 -6.80 -5.28
N GLU A 111 4.76 -7.11 -3.99
CA GLU A 111 3.88 -6.60 -2.96
C GLU A 111 4.20 -5.13 -2.62
N PRO A 112 3.20 -4.36 -2.13
CA PRO A 112 3.33 -2.91 -1.95
C PRO A 112 4.38 -2.46 -0.94
N GLY A 113 4.74 -3.28 0.03
CA GLY A 113 5.73 -2.99 1.06
C GLY A 113 7.18 -3.24 0.64
N VAL A 114 7.44 -3.70 -0.59
CA VAL A 114 8.79 -3.89 -1.11
C VAL A 114 9.50 -2.54 -1.22
N PRO A 115 10.75 -2.40 -0.70
CA PRO A 115 11.55 -1.22 -0.93
C PRO A 115 11.94 -1.09 -2.41
N PRO A 116 11.83 0.08 -3.05
CA PRO A 116 12.20 0.27 -4.45
C PRO A 116 13.63 -0.17 -4.80
N ALA A 117 14.58 0.06 -3.90
CA ALA A 117 15.98 -0.35 -4.08
C ALA A 117 16.17 -1.88 -4.23
N ALA A 118 15.24 -2.69 -3.71
CA ALA A 118 15.31 -4.13 -3.84
C ALA A 118 15.02 -4.63 -5.26
N LEU A 119 14.35 -3.83 -6.10
CA LEU A 119 14.02 -4.22 -7.48
C LEU A 119 15.26 -4.31 -8.37
N GLY A 120 16.21 -3.40 -8.20
CA GLY A 120 17.47 -3.44 -8.94
C GLY A 120 18.36 -4.65 -8.62
N GLN A 121 18.14 -5.28 -7.47
CA GLN A 121 18.83 -6.53 -7.10
C GLN A 121 18.17 -7.77 -7.73
N ALA A 122 16.87 -7.71 -7.97
CA ALA A 122 16.11 -8.85 -8.49
C ALA A 122 16.25 -9.04 -9.99
N VAL A 123 16.30 -7.94 -10.75
CA VAL A 123 16.52 -7.95 -12.21
C VAL A 123 17.61 -6.94 -12.50
N GLN A 124 18.84 -7.44 -12.72
CA GLN A 124 20.01 -6.61 -13.00
C GLN A 124 19.82 -5.80 -14.30
N ALA A 125 20.32 -4.56 -14.27
CA ALA A 125 20.30 -3.61 -15.39
C ALA A 125 18.92 -3.06 -15.79
N ALA A 126 17.81 -3.46 -15.16
CA ALA A 126 16.51 -2.86 -15.43
C ALA A 126 16.26 -1.59 -14.59
N ARG A 127 15.74 -0.57 -15.22
CA ARG A 127 15.24 0.66 -14.56
C ARG A 127 13.76 0.51 -14.27
N TRP A 128 13.38 0.71 -13.02
CA TRP A 128 11.97 0.57 -12.57
C TRP A 128 11.32 1.90 -12.21
N PHE A 129 12.12 2.94 -12.02
CA PHE A 129 11.64 4.25 -11.61
C PHE A 129 12.36 5.34 -12.41
N GLU A 130 11.69 6.48 -12.56
CA GLU A 130 12.29 7.68 -13.14
C GLU A 130 13.38 8.25 -12.21
N GLY A 131 14.42 8.83 -12.81
CA GLY A 131 15.54 9.42 -12.08
C GLY A 131 16.70 8.47 -11.82
N PRO A 132 17.83 9.00 -11.28
CA PRO A 132 19.07 8.25 -11.09
C PRO A 132 19.01 7.27 -9.91
N ASP A 133 18.22 7.59 -8.88
CA ASP A 133 18.13 6.82 -7.65
C ASP A 133 16.72 6.26 -7.44
N PRO A 134 16.59 5.04 -6.87
CA PRO A 134 15.29 4.50 -6.53
C PRO A 134 14.61 5.37 -5.43
N PRO A 135 13.29 5.59 -5.51
CA PRO A 135 12.58 6.39 -4.52
C PRO A 135 12.67 5.79 -3.12
N ILE A 136 12.65 6.64 -2.11
CA ILE A 136 12.66 6.24 -0.69
C ILE A 136 11.28 5.75 -0.30
N GLY A 137 11.22 4.69 0.50
CA GLY A 137 9.97 4.16 1.05
C GLY A 137 9.60 2.80 0.51
N THR A 138 8.38 2.66 0.00
CA THR A 138 7.84 1.40 -0.54
C THR A 138 7.28 1.60 -1.94
N VAL A 139 7.30 0.55 -2.76
CA VAL A 139 6.74 0.57 -4.12
C VAL A 139 5.29 1.05 -4.11
N GLY A 140 4.45 0.50 -3.22
CA GLY A 140 3.04 0.89 -3.12
C GLY A 140 2.86 2.36 -2.73
N GLY A 141 3.68 2.86 -1.79
CA GLY A 141 3.68 4.27 -1.39
C GLY A 141 4.09 5.19 -2.54
N HIS A 142 5.16 4.84 -3.26
CA HIS A 142 5.61 5.60 -4.42
C HIS A 142 4.54 5.69 -5.50
N ILE A 143 3.94 4.56 -5.91
CA ILE A 143 2.87 4.54 -6.92
C ILE A 143 1.66 5.38 -6.46
N ALA A 144 1.23 5.21 -5.22
CA ALA A 144 0.06 5.92 -4.70
C ALA A 144 0.24 7.45 -4.62
N GLU A 145 1.48 7.92 -4.42
CA GLU A 145 1.80 9.34 -4.23
C GLU A 145 2.25 10.07 -5.50
N THR A 146 2.77 9.33 -6.49
CA THR A 146 3.38 9.93 -7.69
C THR A 146 2.43 9.86 -8.87
N PRO A 147 1.86 10.99 -9.32
CA PRO A 147 1.05 11.01 -10.54
C PRO A 147 1.91 10.81 -11.78
N GLY A 148 1.31 10.30 -12.84
CA GLY A 148 1.94 10.20 -14.15
C GLY A 148 2.94 9.05 -14.33
N ILE A 149 3.02 8.10 -13.39
CA ILE A 149 3.80 6.87 -13.58
C ILE A 149 3.13 6.05 -14.69
N THR A 150 3.90 5.76 -15.75
CA THR A 150 3.40 5.11 -16.97
C THR A 150 3.76 3.64 -17.10
N ASN A 151 4.72 3.16 -16.31
CA ASN A 151 5.25 1.80 -16.40
C ASN A 151 4.54 0.79 -15.48
N VAL A 152 3.36 1.11 -14.96
CA VAL A 152 2.53 0.14 -14.24
C VAL A 152 1.82 -0.75 -15.26
N GLY A 153 2.21 -2.02 -15.31
CA GLY A 153 1.64 -3.03 -16.20
C GLY A 153 0.39 -3.73 -15.64
N GLY A 154 0.24 -3.73 -14.32
CA GLY A 154 -0.89 -4.36 -13.64
C GLY A 154 -0.99 -4.01 -12.16
N LEU A 155 -2.19 -4.08 -11.63
CA LEU A 155 -2.50 -3.89 -10.22
C LEU A 155 -3.51 -4.94 -9.75
N ASP A 156 -3.24 -5.55 -8.60
CA ASP A 156 -4.27 -6.23 -7.82
C ASP A 156 -4.66 -5.27 -6.70
N VAL A 157 -5.94 -4.93 -6.61
CA VAL A 157 -6.43 -3.82 -5.77
C VAL A 157 -7.57 -4.29 -4.89
N VAL A 158 -7.52 -3.94 -3.61
CA VAL A 158 -8.68 -3.97 -2.72
C VAL A 158 -9.33 -2.60 -2.78
N GLN A 159 -10.55 -2.54 -3.31
CA GLN A 159 -11.34 -1.31 -3.42
C GLN A 159 -11.82 -0.80 -2.06
N PRO A 160 -12.24 0.47 -1.94
CA PRO A 160 -12.71 1.02 -0.67
C PRO A 160 -13.91 0.31 -0.05
N ASP A 161 -14.68 -0.42 -0.85
CA ASP A 161 -15.80 -1.25 -0.41
C ASP A 161 -15.41 -2.69 -0.02
N GLY A 162 -14.11 -3.02 -0.08
CA GLY A 162 -13.56 -4.33 0.25
C GLY A 162 -13.53 -5.32 -0.91
N ARG A 163 -14.04 -4.97 -2.11
CA ARG A 163 -13.95 -5.86 -3.28
C ARG A 163 -12.51 -5.95 -3.79
N PHE A 164 -12.11 -7.16 -4.17
CA PHE A 164 -10.83 -7.40 -4.82
C PHE A 164 -11.01 -7.35 -6.34
N VAL A 165 -10.16 -6.57 -7.02
CA VAL A 165 -10.14 -6.45 -8.48
C VAL A 165 -8.73 -6.61 -9.02
N ARG A 166 -8.62 -7.16 -10.23
CA ARG A 166 -7.38 -7.24 -10.99
C ARG A 166 -7.46 -6.33 -12.19
N LEU A 167 -6.48 -5.46 -12.34
CA LEU A 167 -6.36 -4.52 -13.44
C LEU A 167 -5.10 -4.85 -14.23
N ARG A 168 -5.21 -4.95 -15.54
CA ARG A 168 -4.06 -5.20 -16.43
C ARG A 168 -4.07 -4.16 -17.55
N ALA A 169 -2.91 -3.64 -17.93
CA ALA A 169 -2.79 -2.61 -18.97
C ALA A 169 -3.27 -3.08 -20.35
N ARG A 170 -3.40 -4.41 -20.55
CA ARG A 170 -3.89 -5.00 -21.80
C ARG A 170 -5.37 -5.39 -21.75
N ASP A 171 -6.07 -5.13 -20.63
CA ASP A 171 -7.50 -5.40 -20.53
C ASP A 171 -8.26 -4.49 -21.49
N PRO A 172 -9.30 -5.00 -22.19
CA PRO A 172 -10.11 -4.16 -23.07
C PRO A 172 -10.92 -3.17 -22.25
N GLY A 173 -11.10 -1.96 -22.76
CA GLY A 173 -11.88 -0.89 -22.14
C GLY A 173 -11.06 0.31 -21.68
N TYR A 174 -11.51 0.98 -20.63
CA TYR A 174 -10.84 2.16 -20.09
C TYR A 174 -9.58 1.78 -19.30
N ASP A 175 -8.56 2.63 -19.39
CA ASP A 175 -7.37 2.50 -18.55
C ASP A 175 -7.67 2.86 -17.09
N LEU A 176 -8.05 1.84 -16.32
CA LEU A 176 -8.30 1.96 -14.88
C LEU A 176 -7.00 2.01 -14.06
N ILE A 177 -5.89 1.54 -14.63
CA ILE A 177 -4.58 1.60 -13.98
C ILE A 177 -4.14 3.05 -13.83
N GLY A 178 -4.32 3.88 -14.88
CA GLY A 178 -3.93 5.29 -14.88
C GLY A 178 -4.60 6.13 -13.79
N ALA A 179 -5.74 5.69 -13.25
CA ALA A 179 -6.41 6.35 -12.14
C ALA A 179 -5.74 6.10 -10.77
N PHE A 180 -4.82 5.13 -10.67
CA PHE A 180 -4.23 4.71 -9.40
C PHE A 180 -3.00 5.54 -9.00
N PRO A 181 -2.01 5.80 -9.89
CA PRO A 181 -0.86 6.62 -9.56
C PRO A 181 -1.27 8.03 -9.13
N GLY A 182 -0.75 8.47 -7.98
CA GLY A 182 -1.09 9.77 -7.41
C GLY A 182 -2.45 9.86 -6.73
N SER A 183 -3.24 8.76 -6.66
CA SER A 183 -4.57 8.75 -6.03
C SER A 183 -4.53 8.87 -4.50
N ARG A 184 -3.36 8.69 -3.88
CA ARG A 184 -3.15 8.67 -2.41
C ARG A 184 -4.06 7.67 -1.70
N GLY A 185 -4.23 6.49 -2.30
CA GLY A 185 -5.05 5.41 -1.76
C GLY A 185 -6.57 5.58 -1.95
N ARG A 186 -7.04 6.66 -2.58
CA ARG A 186 -8.49 6.87 -2.83
C ARG A 186 -9.06 5.91 -3.87
N ALA A 187 -8.25 5.44 -4.79
CA ALA A 187 -8.65 4.42 -5.77
C ALA A 187 -8.67 2.99 -5.19
N GLY A 188 -8.22 2.80 -3.94
CA GLY A 188 -8.11 1.53 -3.25
C GLY A 188 -6.68 1.25 -2.77
N ILE A 189 -6.45 0.02 -2.31
CA ILE A 189 -5.17 -0.46 -1.79
C ILE A 189 -4.57 -1.43 -2.81
N ALA A 190 -3.45 -1.07 -3.44
CA ALA A 190 -2.70 -2.01 -4.24
C ALA A 190 -2.06 -3.07 -3.34
N VAL A 191 -2.34 -4.33 -3.62
CA VAL A 191 -1.82 -5.49 -2.87
C VAL A 191 -0.84 -6.33 -3.68
N ALA A 192 -0.82 -6.15 -5.01
CA ALA A 192 0.26 -6.57 -5.89
C ALA A 192 0.39 -5.53 -7.02
N ILE A 193 1.62 -5.25 -7.43
CA ILE A 193 1.97 -4.22 -8.40
C ILE A 193 2.90 -4.85 -9.43
N THR A 194 2.48 -4.86 -10.70
CA THR A 194 3.33 -5.25 -11.82
C THR A 194 3.92 -4.00 -12.45
N LEU A 195 5.24 -3.92 -12.47
CA LEU A 195 6.00 -2.86 -13.13
C LEU A 195 6.64 -3.41 -14.39
N ARG A 196 6.74 -2.58 -15.44
CA ARG A 196 7.55 -2.80 -16.62
C ARG A 196 8.86 -2.04 -16.48
N ALA A 197 9.93 -2.62 -16.97
CA ALA A 197 11.20 -1.91 -17.04
C ALA A 197 11.06 -0.68 -17.93
N LEU A 198 11.68 0.40 -17.49
CA LEU A 198 11.80 1.62 -18.30
C LEU A 198 12.92 1.42 -19.35
N PRO A 199 12.83 2.08 -20.51
CA PRO A 199 13.91 2.09 -21.48
C PRO A 199 15.23 2.50 -20.85
N PRO A 200 16.37 1.98 -21.35
CA PRO A 200 17.67 2.50 -20.96
C PRO A 200 17.74 3.99 -21.26
N GLY A 201 18.22 4.77 -20.28
CA GLY A 201 18.36 6.23 -20.39
C GLY A 201 19.53 6.64 -21.27
#